data_5151cf9d3e4e12b183d44167f80a8936
#
_entry.id   5151cf9d3e4e12b183d44167f80a8936
#
_cell.length_a   1.000
_cell.length_b   1.000
_cell.length_c   1.000
_cell.angle_alpha   90.00
_cell.angle_beta   90.00
_cell.angle_gamma   90.00
#
_symmetry.space_group_name_H-M   'P 1'
#
loop_
_entity.id
_entity.type
_entity.pdbx_description
1 polymer ?
#
loop_
_entity_poly.entity_id
_entity_poly.type
_entity_poly.pdbx_seq_one_letter_code
_entity_poly.pdbx_strand_id
1 'polypeptide(L)'
;MKIGNDIYYVGVNDHQVDLFEGQYVVPNGMSYNSYVIMDEKIAVMDTVDANFKDEWLENVARVLDGAKPDYLVVQHMEPDHAANIENFMKAYPDTTVVANTKTFTMMGNFFRNLNLDGKKLVVANGDSLTLGKHVLTFVFAPMVHWPEVMVTYDSTDKVLFSADGFGKFGALDVEEDWDCEARRYYIGIVGKYGAQVQKLLKAAATLDIQTICPLHGPILTENLGHYLEKYDIWSSYKVESEGVVIAYASVYGNTKKAVELLAQKLEEKGCPKVTVFDLARDDMAEAVEEAFRYGKLVLATITYNGDIFPFMRTYIENLTERSYQNRTIGLIENGSWAPAAARIMQGMFEKSKNISWLENNVKITSSLSEANEAEIDAMAEELCK
;
A
#
# COMPACT_ATOMS: atom_id res chain seq x y z
N MET A 1 -0.58 10.95 22.66
CA MET A 1 -0.10 9.66 23.28
C MET A 1 1.41 9.73 23.42
N LYS A 2 2.00 9.21 24.51
CA LYS A 2 3.46 9.14 24.71
C LYS A 2 3.98 7.78 24.26
N ILE A 3 5.12 7.79 23.54
CA ILE A 3 5.82 6.62 23.00
C ILE A 3 7.20 6.59 23.63
N GLY A 4 7.59 5.48 24.27
CA GLY A 4 8.89 5.45 24.97
C GLY A 4 9.03 6.53 26.04
N ASN A 5 10.21 7.15 26.12
CA ASN A 5 10.50 8.12 27.18
C ASN A 5 10.04 9.54 26.83
N ASP A 6 10.42 10.06 25.69
CA ASP A 6 10.30 11.48 25.34
C ASP A 6 9.75 11.71 23.92
N ILE A 7 9.11 10.69 23.30
CA ILE A 7 8.48 10.75 21.99
C ILE A 7 6.96 10.85 22.16
N TYR A 8 6.32 11.74 21.42
CA TYR A 8 4.89 12.01 21.51
C TYR A 8 4.23 11.98 20.14
N TYR A 9 3.11 11.27 20.02
CA TYR A 9 2.25 11.32 18.83
C TYR A 9 1.47 12.63 18.82
N VAL A 10 1.48 13.33 17.70
CA VAL A 10 0.79 14.60 17.46
C VAL A 10 -0.02 14.62 16.16
N GLY A 11 -0.20 13.45 15.52
CA GLY A 11 -0.98 13.30 14.29
C GLY A 11 -2.48 13.52 14.47
N VAL A 12 -3.22 13.27 13.41
CA VAL A 12 -4.68 13.51 13.30
C VAL A 12 -5.38 12.32 12.64
N ASN A 13 -6.70 12.22 12.83
CA ASN A 13 -7.58 11.28 12.15
C ASN A 13 -8.49 12.01 11.17
N ASP A 14 -8.56 11.54 9.93
CA ASP A 14 -9.45 12.06 8.90
C ASP A 14 -10.62 11.08 8.68
N HIS A 15 -11.81 11.47 9.10
CA HIS A 15 -13.07 10.76 8.88
C HIS A 15 -13.89 11.32 7.70
N GLN A 16 -13.34 12.29 6.95
CA GLN A 16 -14.02 12.95 5.86
C GLN A 16 -13.57 12.46 4.49
N VAL A 17 -12.33 11.92 4.42
CA VAL A 17 -11.81 11.35 3.18
C VAL A 17 -12.60 10.10 2.82
N ASP A 18 -13.14 10.05 1.61
CA ASP A 18 -13.83 8.88 1.06
C ASP A 18 -12.95 8.09 0.10
N LEU A 19 -12.03 8.77 -0.59
CA LEU A 19 -11.09 8.19 -1.54
C LEU A 19 -9.66 8.68 -1.24
N PHE A 20 -8.82 7.81 -0.71
CA PHE A 20 -7.39 8.09 -0.56
C PHE A 20 -6.71 8.05 -1.93
N GLU A 21 -5.79 8.99 -2.19
CA GLU A 21 -5.20 9.24 -3.53
C GLU A 21 -6.24 9.35 -4.66
N GLY A 22 -7.50 9.68 -4.35
CA GLY A 22 -8.58 9.77 -5.30
C GLY A 22 -9.04 8.44 -5.92
N GLN A 23 -8.60 7.30 -5.40
CA GLN A 23 -8.89 5.99 -5.97
C GLN A 23 -9.17 4.88 -4.95
N TYR A 24 -8.63 4.92 -3.75
CA TYR A 24 -8.83 3.89 -2.74
C TYR A 24 -9.96 4.24 -1.81
N VAL A 25 -11.02 3.45 -1.82
CA VAL A 25 -12.16 3.64 -0.90
C VAL A 25 -11.69 3.40 0.53
N VAL A 26 -11.88 4.38 1.42
CA VAL A 26 -11.45 4.31 2.83
C VAL A 26 -12.63 4.60 3.77
N PRO A 27 -13.52 3.63 3.97
CA PRO A 27 -14.76 3.83 4.75
C PRO A 27 -14.48 4.15 6.22
N ASN A 28 -13.32 3.76 6.72
CA ASN A 28 -12.85 4.01 8.08
C ASN A 28 -11.88 5.20 8.16
N GLY A 29 -11.85 6.05 7.12
CA GLY A 29 -11.00 7.23 7.06
C GLY A 29 -9.51 6.93 6.94
N MET A 30 -8.69 7.89 7.37
CA MET A 30 -7.22 7.80 7.39
C MET A 30 -6.66 8.39 8.68
N SER A 31 -5.45 7.98 9.04
CA SER A 31 -4.62 8.72 10.00
C SER A 31 -3.43 9.35 9.28
N TYR A 32 -3.11 10.59 9.64
CA TYR A 32 -1.87 11.25 9.22
C TYR A 32 -1.01 11.45 10.45
N ASN A 33 0.07 10.69 10.53
CA ASN A 33 0.86 10.61 11.74
C ASN A 33 2.04 11.59 11.72
N SER A 34 2.25 12.23 12.83
CA SER A 34 3.39 13.10 13.09
C SER A 34 3.82 12.92 14.54
N TYR A 35 5.10 13.17 14.81
CA TYR A 35 5.66 12.90 16.14
C TYR A 35 6.54 14.05 16.60
N VAL A 36 6.64 14.24 17.91
CA VAL A 36 7.55 15.19 18.55
C VAL A 36 8.51 14.42 19.48
N ILE A 37 9.79 14.65 19.31
CA ILE A 37 10.84 14.14 20.20
C ILE A 37 11.29 15.30 21.08
N MET A 38 11.02 15.18 22.39
CA MET A 38 11.37 16.18 23.41
C MET A 38 12.72 15.82 24.02
N ASP A 39 13.75 16.59 23.70
CA ASP A 39 15.12 16.42 24.23
C ASP A 39 15.78 17.79 24.41
N GLU A 40 17.10 17.85 24.61
CA GLU A 40 17.86 19.12 24.65
C GLU A 40 17.63 19.93 23.36
N LYS A 41 17.54 19.23 22.23
CA LYS A 41 17.06 19.72 20.95
C LYS A 41 15.74 19.03 20.63
N ILE A 42 14.74 19.78 20.23
CA ILE A 42 13.41 19.28 19.93
C ILE A 42 13.25 19.03 18.44
N ALA A 43 12.81 17.83 18.05
CA ALA A 43 12.53 17.49 16.65
C ALA A 43 11.06 17.16 16.45
N VAL A 44 10.47 17.71 15.38
CA VAL A 44 9.16 17.30 14.86
C VAL A 44 9.38 16.43 13.64
N MET A 45 8.71 15.29 13.57
CA MET A 45 8.83 14.30 12.49
C MET A 45 7.62 14.40 11.58
N ASP A 46 7.84 14.87 10.35
CA ASP A 46 6.86 15.12 9.30
C ASP A 46 5.69 16.04 9.73
N THR A 47 4.80 16.33 8.81
CA THR A 47 3.58 17.10 9.04
C THR A 47 2.35 16.24 8.70
N VAL A 48 1.21 16.84 8.44
CA VAL A 48 -0.05 16.15 8.11
C VAL A 48 -0.72 16.80 6.89
N ASP A 49 -1.83 16.23 6.43
CA ASP A 49 -2.65 16.77 5.34
C ASP A 49 -3.07 18.21 5.58
N ALA A 50 -3.23 18.97 4.49
CA ALA A 50 -3.54 20.40 4.50
C ALA A 50 -4.79 20.76 5.29
N ASN A 51 -5.81 19.91 5.27
CA ASN A 51 -7.09 20.15 5.92
C ASN A 51 -6.99 20.14 7.45
N PHE A 52 -5.95 19.53 8.01
CA PHE A 52 -5.76 19.38 9.46
C PHE A 52 -4.70 20.30 10.05
N LYS A 53 -4.36 21.39 9.34
CA LYS A 53 -3.35 22.38 9.76
C LYS A 53 -3.53 22.85 11.21
N ASP A 54 -4.72 23.31 11.55
CA ASP A 54 -4.97 23.96 12.84
C ASP A 54 -4.95 22.93 13.98
N GLU A 55 -5.61 21.79 13.81
CA GLU A 55 -5.62 20.68 14.77
C GLU A 55 -4.20 20.16 15.03
N TRP A 56 -3.43 19.92 13.96
CA TRP A 56 -2.07 19.44 14.09
C TRP A 56 -1.15 20.45 14.80
N LEU A 57 -1.21 21.74 14.43
CA LEU A 57 -0.41 22.77 15.10
C LEU A 57 -0.79 22.92 16.58
N GLU A 58 -2.06 22.74 16.96
CA GLU A 58 -2.49 22.69 18.36
C GLU A 58 -1.95 21.47 19.09
N ASN A 59 -1.94 20.29 18.45
CA ASN A 59 -1.37 19.08 19.02
C ASN A 59 0.14 19.24 19.26
N VAL A 60 0.87 19.81 18.29
CA VAL A 60 2.30 20.13 18.42
C VAL A 60 2.52 21.12 19.55
N ALA A 61 1.80 22.25 19.57
CA ALA A 61 1.94 23.29 20.60
C ALA A 61 1.67 22.75 22.01
N ARG A 62 0.70 21.85 22.16
CA ARG A 62 0.38 21.19 23.45
C ARG A 62 1.54 20.37 23.98
N VAL A 63 2.24 19.65 23.09
CA VAL A 63 3.41 18.84 23.49
C VAL A 63 4.60 19.73 23.80
N LEU A 64 4.82 20.77 23.01
CA LEU A 64 5.92 21.72 23.20
C LEU A 64 5.81 22.51 24.50
N ASP A 65 4.61 22.75 25.02
CA ASP A 65 4.33 23.49 26.27
C ASP A 65 5.12 24.83 26.37
N GLY A 66 5.13 25.56 25.26
CA GLY A 66 5.85 26.84 25.13
C GLY A 66 7.33 26.73 24.72
N ALA A 67 7.89 25.52 24.64
CA ALA A 67 9.20 25.31 24.03
C ALA A 67 9.16 25.54 22.50
N LYS A 68 10.34 25.73 21.89
CA LYS A 68 10.46 25.90 20.44
C LYS A 68 11.14 24.68 19.82
N PRO A 69 10.64 24.15 18.70
CA PRO A 69 11.30 23.05 18.01
C PRO A 69 12.57 23.56 17.32
N ASP A 70 13.66 22.81 17.48
CA ASP A 70 14.94 23.08 16.77
C ASP A 70 14.88 22.53 15.33
N TYR A 71 14.20 21.39 15.13
CA TYR A 71 14.20 20.67 13.86
C TYR A 71 12.80 20.28 13.42
N LEU A 72 12.57 20.35 12.09
CA LEU A 72 11.51 19.63 11.38
C LEU A 72 12.19 18.64 10.45
N VAL A 73 12.05 17.34 10.76
CA VAL A 73 12.55 16.25 9.92
C VAL A 73 11.48 15.90 8.91
N VAL A 74 11.81 16.00 7.61
CA VAL A 74 10.89 15.66 6.52
C VAL A 74 11.39 14.41 5.83
N GLN A 75 10.67 13.30 6.07
CA GLN A 75 10.99 11.99 5.53
C GLN A 75 10.36 11.75 4.16
N HIS A 76 9.18 12.36 3.92
CA HIS A 76 8.36 12.16 2.73
C HIS A 76 7.69 13.47 2.29
N MET A 77 7.58 13.65 0.97
CA MET A 77 7.06 14.89 0.37
C MET A 77 5.65 14.77 -0.19
N GLU A 78 4.98 13.64 0.00
CA GLU A 78 3.57 13.53 -0.36
C GLU A 78 2.75 14.54 0.45
N PRO A 79 1.77 15.23 -0.18
CA PRO A 79 1.07 16.34 0.46
C PRO A 79 0.36 16.01 1.79
N ASP A 80 -0.07 14.76 1.98
CA ASP A 80 -0.70 14.33 3.23
C ASP A 80 0.27 14.24 4.43
N HIS A 81 1.60 14.36 4.17
CA HIS A 81 2.66 14.46 5.19
C HIS A 81 3.45 15.76 5.08
N ALA A 82 3.34 16.49 3.97
CA ALA A 82 4.19 17.63 3.69
C ALA A 82 3.45 18.97 3.57
N ALA A 83 2.12 18.96 3.39
CA ALA A 83 1.36 20.17 3.07
C ALA A 83 1.49 21.29 4.12
N ASN A 84 1.77 20.94 5.36
CA ASN A 84 1.87 21.90 6.45
C ASN A 84 3.29 22.38 6.76
N ILE A 85 4.29 22.05 5.97
CA ILE A 85 5.67 22.53 6.15
C ILE A 85 5.75 24.06 6.17
N GLU A 86 5.11 24.74 5.22
CA GLU A 86 5.09 26.21 5.18
C GLU A 86 4.36 26.82 6.39
N ASN A 87 3.26 26.22 6.82
CA ASN A 87 2.50 26.65 7.99
C ASN A 87 3.31 26.47 9.29
N PHE A 88 4.01 25.34 9.40
CA PHE A 88 4.88 25.08 10.52
C PHE A 88 6.04 26.10 10.60
N MET A 89 6.68 26.37 9.48
CA MET A 89 7.77 27.36 9.41
C MET A 89 7.30 28.81 9.68
N LYS A 90 6.01 29.10 9.45
CA LYS A 90 5.42 30.40 9.87
C LYS A 90 5.17 30.43 11.39
N ALA A 91 4.73 29.33 11.98
CA ALA A 91 4.50 29.21 13.43
C ALA A 91 5.83 29.17 14.22
N TYR A 92 6.84 28.48 13.68
CA TYR A 92 8.15 28.27 14.31
C TYR A 92 9.29 28.71 13.37
N PRO A 93 9.48 30.03 13.18
CA PRO A 93 10.37 30.54 12.13
C PRO A 93 11.86 30.27 12.38
N ASP A 94 12.25 29.89 13.59
CA ASP A 94 13.66 29.63 13.94
C ASP A 94 14.04 28.14 13.71
N THR A 95 13.09 27.29 13.34
CA THR A 95 13.30 25.85 13.12
C THR A 95 14.16 25.59 11.89
N THR A 96 15.04 24.60 11.98
CA THR A 96 15.84 24.08 10.86
C THR A 96 15.14 22.87 10.25
N VAL A 97 14.90 22.90 8.94
CA VAL A 97 14.36 21.73 8.21
C VAL A 97 15.49 20.75 7.91
N VAL A 98 15.30 19.50 8.28
CA VAL A 98 16.24 18.38 8.09
C VAL A 98 15.68 17.44 7.02
N ALA A 99 16.38 17.28 5.92
CA ALA A 99 15.95 16.44 4.82
C ALA A 99 17.10 16.12 3.86
N ASN A 100 16.89 15.18 2.94
CA ASN A 100 17.86 14.93 1.88
C ASN A 100 17.75 15.96 0.74
N THR A 101 18.74 15.97 -0.16
CA THR A 101 18.80 16.91 -1.28
C THR A 101 17.57 16.84 -2.19
N LYS A 102 17.04 15.64 -2.45
CA LYS A 102 15.89 15.45 -3.34
C LYS A 102 14.61 15.99 -2.70
N THR A 103 14.42 15.76 -1.41
CA THR A 103 13.31 16.34 -0.61
C THR A 103 13.32 17.85 -0.71
N PHE A 104 14.47 18.53 -0.54
CA PHE A 104 14.54 19.99 -0.70
C PHE A 104 14.24 20.46 -2.12
N THR A 105 14.61 19.69 -3.14
CA THR A 105 14.24 20.01 -4.52
C THR A 105 12.72 19.92 -4.72
N MET A 106 12.07 18.87 -4.22
CA MET A 106 10.63 18.70 -4.29
C MET A 106 9.89 19.74 -3.46
N MET A 107 10.39 20.05 -2.26
CA MET A 107 9.84 21.11 -1.40
C MET A 107 9.82 22.47 -2.12
N GLY A 108 10.87 22.82 -2.88
CA GLY A 108 10.90 24.02 -3.71
C GLY A 108 9.89 23.99 -4.87
N ASN A 109 9.43 22.81 -5.30
CA ASN A 109 8.37 22.67 -6.30
C ASN A 109 6.96 22.84 -5.69
N PHE A 110 6.74 22.34 -4.50
CA PHE A 110 5.45 22.47 -3.80
C PHE A 110 5.27 23.88 -3.19
N PHE A 111 6.34 24.44 -2.59
CA PHE A 111 6.29 25.70 -1.82
C PHE A 111 7.15 26.78 -2.47
N ARG A 112 6.65 27.39 -3.54
CA ARG A 112 7.39 28.36 -4.37
C ARG A 112 7.90 29.59 -3.61
N ASN A 113 7.24 29.97 -2.52
CA ASN A 113 7.54 31.16 -1.73
C ASN A 113 8.20 30.86 -0.38
N LEU A 114 8.44 29.58 -0.07
CA LEU A 114 9.07 29.18 1.18
C LEU A 114 10.56 29.50 1.16
N ASN A 115 10.98 30.44 2.00
CA ASN A 115 12.40 30.79 2.17
C ASN A 115 12.98 29.97 3.34
N LEU A 116 13.94 29.13 3.02
CA LEU A 116 14.71 28.32 3.98
C LEU A 116 16.22 28.73 4.02
N ASP A 117 16.58 29.97 3.66
CA ASP A 117 17.96 30.41 3.72
C ASP A 117 18.50 30.36 5.15
N GLY A 118 19.60 29.63 5.34
CA GLY A 118 20.19 29.39 6.66
C GLY A 118 19.39 28.42 7.57
N LYS A 119 18.33 27.78 7.07
CA LYS A 119 17.44 26.90 7.84
C LYS A 119 17.33 25.50 7.23
N LYS A 120 18.34 25.07 6.50
CA LYS A 120 18.41 23.73 5.89
C LYS A 120 19.55 22.93 6.50
N LEU A 121 19.25 21.73 6.96
CA LEU A 121 20.23 20.69 7.24
C LEU A 121 20.06 19.57 6.22
N VAL A 122 20.95 19.52 5.25
CA VAL A 122 20.96 18.46 4.24
C VAL A 122 21.67 17.25 4.81
N VAL A 123 20.99 16.09 4.82
CA VAL A 123 21.54 14.84 5.31
C VAL A 123 21.82 13.87 4.17
N ALA A 124 22.83 13.03 4.33
CA ALA A 124 23.16 11.91 3.48
C ALA A 124 22.70 10.58 4.10
N ASN A 125 22.71 9.51 3.30
CA ASN A 125 22.38 8.19 3.79
C ASN A 125 23.37 7.72 4.85
N GLY A 126 22.88 7.40 6.05
CA GLY A 126 23.68 6.97 7.20
C GLY A 126 24.13 8.13 8.09
N ASP A 127 23.85 9.39 7.74
CA ASP A 127 24.13 10.52 8.63
C ASP A 127 23.30 10.43 9.91
N SER A 128 23.82 11.01 10.99
CA SER A 128 23.14 11.05 12.28
C SER A 128 23.01 12.48 12.81
N LEU A 129 21.91 12.73 13.52
CA LEU A 129 21.60 13.96 14.21
C LEU A 129 21.41 13.70 15.70
N THR A 130 22.22 14.31 16.55
CA THR A 130 22.08 14.19 17.99
C THR A 130 21.18 15.31 18.54
N LEU A 131 20.17 14.92 19.31
CA LEU A 131 19.23 15.85 19.96
C LEU A 131 19.59 16.12 21.44
N GLY A 132 20.50 15.34 21.99
CA GLY A 132 20.89 15.27 23.38
C GLY A 132 21.06 13.82 23.77
N LYS A 133 20.02 13.19 24.28
CA LYS A 133 19.98 11.74 24.52
C LYS A 133 19.65 10.97 23.23
N HIS A 134 18.67 11.45 22.46
CA HIS A 134 18.24 10.80 21.24
C HIS A 134 19.25 11.04 20.10
N VAL A 135 19.51 9.97 19.35
CA VAL A 135 20.38 10.00 18.17
C VAL A 135 19.62 9.44 16.98
N LEU A 136 19.28 10.31 16.06
CA LEU A 136 18.53 10.01 14.85
C LEU A 136 19.49 9.65 13.72
N THR A 137 19.35 8.47 13.13
CA THR A 137 20.12 8.05 11.95
C THR A 137 19.20 7.95 10.75
N PHE A 138 19.58 8.60 9.64
CA PHE A 138 18.78 8.66 8.43
C PHE A 138 19.16 7.57 7.43
N VAL A 139 18.17 6.76 7.02
CA VAL A 139 18.34 5.68 6.05
C VAL A 139 17.49 5.96 4.83
N PHE A 140 18.10 6.06 3.66
CA PHE A 140 17.37 6.36 2.44
C PHE A 140 16.62 5.12 1.95
N ALA A 141 15.35 5.32 1.63
CA ALA A 141 14.42 4.32 1.13
C ALA A 141 13.82 4.74 -0.23
N PRO A 142 14.64 5.04 -1.26
CA PRO A 142 14.14 5.57 -2.51
C PRO A 142 13.16 4.60 -3.16
N MET A 143 12.05 5.15 -3.67
CA MET A 143 10.91 4.43 -4.28
C MET A 143 10.12 3.55 -3.29
N VAL A 144 10.19 3.83 -1.98
CA VAL A 144 9.30 3.26 -0.97
C VAL A 144 8.46 4.39 -0.33
N HIS A 145 7.46 5.01 -1.06
CA HIS A 145 7.17 4.72 -2.50
C HIS A 145 7.61 5.84 -3.45
N TRP A 146 8.05 6.99 -2.97
CA TRP A 146 8.59 8.10 -3.77
C TRP A 146 10.12 8.13 -3.74
N PRO A 147 10.78 8.84 -4.72
CA PRO A 147 12.23 8.75 -4.90
C PRO A 147 13.06 9.42 -3.81
N GLU A 148 12.48 10.29 -3.01
CA GLU A 148 13.15 11.04 -1.93
C GLU A 148 12.98 10.42 -0.55
N VAL A 149 12.13 9.41 -0.40
CA VAL A 149 11.80 8.84 0.91
C VAL A 149 13.05 8.44 1.68
N MET A 150 13.08 8.82 2.94
CA MET A 150 14.00 8.31 3.95
C MET A 150 13.23 7.87 5.18
N VAL A 151 13.77 6.93 5.91
CA VAL A 151 13.31 6.52 7.23
C VAL A 151 14.31 6.96 8.28
N THR A 152 13.87 7.15 9.51
CA THR A 152 14.72 7.64 10.59
C THR A 152 14.72 6.65 11.74
N TYR A 153 15.89 6.22 12.18
CA TYR A 153 16.05 5.33 13.33
C TYR A 153 16.59 6.11 14.53
N ASP A 154 15.82 6.13 15.61
CA ASP A 154 16.29 6.60 16.92
C ASP A 154 16.91 5.42 17.68
N SER A 155 18.22 5.49 17.89
CA SER A 155 18.98 4.41 18.57
C SER A 155 18.78 4.38 20.08
N THR A 156 18.24 5.45 20.67
CA THR A 156 18.05 5.59 22.12
C THR A 156 16.82 4.81 22.60
N ASP A 157 15.68 5.09 22.01
CA ASP A 157 14.43 4.36 22.33
C ASP A 157 14.15 3.21 21.34
N LYS A 158 15.08 2.97 20.37
CA LYS A 158 14.99 1.91 19.36
C LYS A 158 13.72 2.01 18.50
N VAL A 159 13.39 3.23 18.12
CA VAL A 159 12.21 3.58 17.34
C VAL A 159 12.59 3.77 15.88
N LEU A 160 11.87 3.11 14.99
CA LEU A 160 11.93 3.36 13.56
C LEU A 160 10.74 4.24 13.14
N PHE A 161 11.00 5.47 12.72
CA PHE A 161 10.05 6.29 11.97
C PHE A 161 10.14 5.86 10.50
N SER A 162 9.14 5.12 10.05
CA SER A 162 9.23 4.29 8.84
C SER A 162 8.68 4.95 7.57
N ALA A 163 8.36 6.25 7.60
CA ALA A 163 7.58 6.91 6.57
C ALA A 163 6.31 6.09 6.31
N ASP A 164 5.92 5.84 5.06
CA ASP A 164 4.74 5.03 4.73
C ASP A 164 4.93 3.53 4.96
N GLY A 165 6.15 3.10 5.20
CA GLY A 165 6.43 1.71 5.53
C GLY A 165 5.67 1.25 6.76
N PHE A 166 5.01 0.08 6.67
CA PHE A 166 4.16 -0.51 7.71
C PHE A 166 2.87 0.26 8.00
N GLY A 167 2.53 1.23 7.16
CA GLY A 167 1.26 1.93 7.19
C GLY A 167 0.07 1.08 6.76
N LYS A 168 -1.13 1.57 7.06
CA LYS A 168 -2.40 0.98 6.64
C LYS A 168 -3.46 2.06 6.41
N PHE A 169 -4.50 1.74 5.67
CA PHE A 169 -5.71 2.55 5.63
C PHE A 169 -6.43 2.52 6.98
N GLY A 170 -7.25 3.52 7.24
CA GLY A 170 -8.09 3.65 8.43
C GLY A 170 -7.56 4.62 9.49
N ALA A 171 -8.49 5.31 10.15
CA ALA A 171 -8.24 6.18 11.29
C ALA A 171 -7.86 5.36 12.54
N LEU A 172 -7.07 5.93 13.46
CA LEU A 172 -6.57 5.22 14.64
C LEU A 172 -7.63 4.92 15.70
N ASP A 173 -8.75 5.60 15.66
CA ASP A 173 -9.88 5.42 16.59
C ASP A 173 -10.96 4.47 16.06
N VAL A 174 -10.69 3.79 14.92
CA VAL A 174 -11.50 2.71 14.38
C VAL A 174 -10.76 1.39 14.55
N GLU A 175 -11.42 0.42 15.19
CA GLU A 175 -10.86 -0.92 15.35
C GLU A 175 -11.07 -1.75 14.08
N GLU A 176 -9.99 -2.20 13.47
CA GLU A 176 -10.00 -3.06 12.29
C GLU A 176 -8.73 -3.90 12.17
N ASP A 177 -8.80 -4.98 11.39
CA ASP A 177 -7.64 -5.86 11.17
C ASP A 177 -6.51 -5.15 10.43
N TRP A 178 -5.30 -5.20 10.99
CA TRP A 178 -4.12 -4.58 10.39
C TRP A 178 -3.75 -5.26 9.06
N ASP A 179 -3.78 -6.59 9.01
CA ASP A 179 -3.30 -7.36 7.86
C ASP A 179 -4.07 -7.03 6.58
N CYS A 180 -5.39 -6.87 6.67
CA CYS A 180 -6.25 -6.56 5.53
C CYS A 180 -5.93 -5.18 4.97
N GLU A 181 -6.06 -4.15 5.80
CA GLU A 181 -5.90 -2.76 5.37
C GLU A 181 -4.45 -2.40 5.04
N ALA A 182 -3.47 -3.01 5.73
CA ALA A 182 -2.06 -2.81 5.42
C ALA A 182 -1.66 -3.52 4.11
N ARG A 183 -2.22 -4.69 3.79
CA ARG A 183 -1.99 -5.38 2.52
C ARG A 183 -2.58 -4.57 1.36
N ARG A 184 -3.81 -4.07 1.52
CA ARG A 184 -4.48 -3.23 0.53
C ARG A 184 -3.69 -1.93 0.28
N TYR A 185 -3.23 -1.27 1.36
CA TYR A 185 -2.34 -0.11 1.31
C TYR A 185 -1.03 -0.45 0.59
N TYR A 186 -0.34 -1.51 1.02
CA TYR A 186 0.95 -1.92 0.46
C TYR A 186 0.85 -2.25 -1.03
N ILE A 187 -0.08 -3.13 -1.41
CA ILE A 187 -0.24 -3.56 -2.81
C ILE A 187 -0.65 -2.39 -3.70
N GLY A 188 -1.58 -1.56 -3.22
CA GLY A 188 -2.04 -0.38 -3.95
C GLY A 188 -0.93 0.62 -4.26
N ILE A 189 -0.16 0.99 -3.26
CA ILE A 189 0.73 2.15 -3.27
C ILE A 189 2.20 1.73 -3.46
N VAL A 190 2.67 0.71 -2.75
CA VAL A 190 4.08 0.30 -2.73
C VAL A 190 4.37 -0.91 -3.62
N GLY A 191 3.35 -1.71 -3.98
CA GLY A 191 3.48 -3.04 -4.58
C GLY A 191 4.41 -3.18 -5.78
N LYS A 192 4.53 -2.13 -6.61
CA LYS A 192 5.48 -2.08 -7.73
C LYS A 192 6.94 -2.19 -7.31
N TYR A 193 7.27 -1.73 -6.12
CA TYR A 193 8.64 -1.49 -5.66
C TYR A 193 9.17 -2.56 -4.69
N GLY A 194 8.71 -3.79 -4.81
CA GLY A 194 9.09 -4.88 -3.92
C GLY A 194 10.60 -5.06 -3.74
N ALA A 195 11.41 -4.89 -4.81
CA ALA A 195 12.86 -5.00 -4.71
C ALA A 195 13.49 -3.90 -3.83
N GLN A 196 12.90 -2.69 -3.81
CA GLN A 196 13.34 -1.59 -2.97
C GLN A 196 12.95 -1.84 -1.51
N VAL A 197 11.75 -2.35 -1.26
CA VAL A 197 11.30 -2.75 0.07
C VAL A 197 12.20 -3.87 0.62
N GLN A 198 12.56 -4.88 -0.18
CA GLN A 198 13.51 -5.94 0.23
C GLN A 198 14.88 -5.39 0.64
N LYS A 199 15.36 -4.32 -0.01
CA LYS A 199 16.61 -3.65 0.41
C LYS A 199 16.44 -2.94 1.75
N LEU A 200 15.29 -2.26 1.94
CA LEU A 200 14.98 -1.58 3.21
C LEU A 200 14.86 -2.58 4.36
N LEU A 201 14.17 -3.71 4.16
CA LEU A 201 14.06 -4.78 5.17
C LEU A 201 15.43 -5.34 5.56
N LYS A 202 16.34 -5.53 4.59
CA LYS A 202 17.72 -5.97 4.87
C LYS A 202 18.51 -4.95 5.69
N ALA A 203 18.33 -3.65 5.43
CA ALA A 203 18.96 -2.60 6.22
C ALA A 203 18.35 -2.56 7.64
N ALA A 204 17.03 -2.63 7.76
CA ALA A 204 16.33 -2.64 9.03
C ALA A 204 16.70 -3.86 9.91
N ALA A 205 16.95 -5.01 9.31
CA ALA A 205 17.37 -6.22 10.03
C ALA A 205 18.73 -6.08 10.78
N THR A 206 19.51 -5.05 10.48
CA THR A 206 20.77 -4.75 11.19
C THR A 206 20.56 -3.85 12.43
N LEU A 207 19.34 -3.35 12.63
CA LEU A 207 18.96 -2.42 13.70
C LEU A 207 18.18 -3.17 14.78
N ASP A 208 18.34 -2.74 16.03
CA ASP A 208 17.55 -3.24 17.17
C ASP A 208 16.26 -2.40 17.28
N ILE A 209 15.26 -2.72 16.44
CA ILE A 209 13.99 -1.99 16.39
C ILE A 209 13.03 -2.63 17.40
N GLN A 210 12.48 -1.81 18.28
CA GLN A 210 11.47 -2.21 19.28
C GLN A 210 10.11 -1.52 19.09
N THR A 211 10.09 -0.45 18.30
CA THR A 211 8.86 0.28 17.96
C THR A 211 8.95 0.76 16.51
N ILE A 212 7.85 0.66 15.77
CA ILE A 212 7.72 1.25 14.43
C ILE A 212 6.64 2.32 14.48
N CYS A 213 6.99 3.51 14.01
CA CYS A 213 6.14 4.70 13.94
C CYS A 213 5.89 5.05 12.47
N PRO A 214 4.85 4.52 11.83
CA PRO A 214 4.53 4.82 10.43
C PRO A 214 3.84 6.17 10.29
N LEU A 215 3.75 6.68 9.07
CA LEU A 215 3.00 7.90 8.74
C LEU A 215 1.49 7.67 8.64
N HIS A 216 1.04 6.41 8.51
CA HIS A 216 -0.35 5.99 8.57
C HIS A 216 -0.51 4.76 9.47
N GLY A 217 -1.67 4.64 10.12
CA GLY A 217 -2.01 3.48 10.94
C GLY A 217 -1.35 3.49 12.34
N PRO A 218 -1.46 2.40 13.08
CA PRO A 218 -1.06 2.33 14.47
C PRO A 218 0.46 2.32 14.67
N ILE A 219 0.90 2.78 15.84
CA ILE A 219 2.26 2.57 16.31
C ILE A 219 2.41 1.10 16.69
N LEU A 220 3.41 0.44 16.13
CA LEU A 220 3.64 -0.99 16.30
C LEU A 220 4.71 -1.22 17.37
N THR A 221 4.33 -1.81 18.51
CA THR A 221 5.21 -2.03 19.66
C THR A 221 5.36 -3.50 20.05
N GLU A 222 4.46 -4.35 19.57
CA GLU A 222 4.41 -5.76 19.90
C GLU A 222 4.43 -6.60 18.61
N ASN A 223 4.93 -7.83 18.71
CA ASN A 223 4.94 -8.80 17.63
C ASN A 223 5.50 -8.25 16.28
N LEU A 224 6.55 -7.44 16.33
CA LEU A 224 7.14 -6.81 15.14
C LEU A 224 7.55 -7.82 14.06
N GLY A 225 7.88 -9.06 14.46
CA GLY A 225 8.17 -10.15 13.54
C GLY A 225 7.04 -10.45 12.55
N HIS A 226 5.78 -10.34 12.98
CA HIS A 226 4.60 -10.51 12.12
C HIS A 226 4.56 -9.48 10.99
N TYR A 227 4.73 -8.21 11.31
CA TYR A 227 4.70 -7.13 10.32
C TYR A 227 5.87 -7.22 9.32
N LEU A 228 7.05 -7.59 9.81
CA LEU A 228 8.23 -7.81 8.97
C LEU A 228 8.04 -9.00 8.03
N GLU A 229 7.43 -10.11 8.52
CA GLU A 229 7.10 -11.28 7.71
C GLU A 229 6.09 -10.94 6.61
N LYS A 230 5.03 -10.18 6.94
CA LYS A 230 4.05 -9.73 5.93
C LYS A 230 4.72 -8.89 4.85
N TYR A 231 5.54 -7.92 5.23
CA TYR A 231 6.28 -7.10 4.28
C TYR A 231 7.27 -7.92 3.43
N ASP A 232 7.92 -8.96 3.99
CA ASP A 232 8.75 -9.88 3.22
C ASP A 232 7.94 -10.67 2.20
N ILE A 233 6.78 -11.22 2.59
CA ILE A 233 5.88 -11.95 1.70
C ILE A 233 5.42 -11.05 0.55
N TRP A 234 4.88 -9.87 0.85
CA TRP A 234 4.33 -8.96 -0.15
C TRP A 234 5.40 -8.43 -1.10
N SER A 235 6.54 -7.99 -0.56
CA SER A 235 7.62 -7.40 -1.36
C SER A 235 8.44 -8.42 -2.17
N SER A 236 8.40 -9.69 -1.80
CA SER A 236 8.98 -10.78 -2.60
C SER A 236 7.96 -11.45 -3.52
N TYR A 237 6.71 -10.96 -3.54
CA TYR A 237 5.60 -11.51 -4.34
C TYR A 237 5.31 -12.98 -4.08
N LYS A 238 5.54 -13.43 -2.85
CA LYS A 238 5.16 -14.78 -2.40
C LYS A 238 3.63 -14.89 -2.28
N VAL A 239 3.14 -16.11 -2.32
CA VAL A 239 1.76 -16.41 -1.97
C VAL A 239 1.62 -16.28 -0.45
N GLU A 240 0.63 -15.52 0.02
CA GLU A 240 0.37 -15.35 1.45
C GLU A 240 -0.55 -16.43 2.00
N SER A 241 -1.58 -16.77 1.23
CA SER A 241 -2.61 -17.72 1.66
C SER A 241 -3.03 -18.63 0.51
N GLU A 242 -3.48 -19.83 0.84
CA GLU A 242 -4.06 -20.73 -0.15
C GLU A 242 -5.52 -20.35 -0.45
N GLY A 243 -5.86 -20.34 -1.74
CA GLY A 243 -7.19 -20.00 -2.21
C GLY A 243 -7.22 -19.63 -3.68
N VAL A 244 -8.40 -19.34 -4.17
CA VAL A 244 -8.68 -18.97 -5.57
C VAL A 244 -9.45 -17.66 -5.57
N VAL A 245 -8.97 -16.69 -6.34
CA VAL A 245 -9.72 -15.47 -6.68
C VAL A 245 -10.34 -15.64 -8.06
N ILE A 246 -11.61 -15.32 -8.19
CA ILE A 246 -12.32 -15.29 -9.47
C ILE A 246 -12.75 -13.84 -9.72
N ALA A 247 -12.11 -13.17 -10.68
CA ALA A 247 -12.46 -11.83 -11.10
C ALA A 247 -13.21 -11.90 -12.45
N TYR A 248 -14.40 -11.32 -12.51
CA TYR A 248 -15.21 -11.42 -13.73
C TYR A 248 -15.87 -10.09 -14.14
N ALA A 249 -16.16 -10.02 -15.44
CA ALA A 249 -17.06 -9.03 -16.02
C ALA A 249 -18.10 -9.72 -16.89
N SER A 250 -19.38 -9.49 -16.60
CA SER A 250 -20.50 -10.10 -17.30
C SER A 250 -21.55 -9.07 -17.69
N VAL A 251 -21.96 -9.04 -18.96
CA VAL A 251 -22.93 -8.06 -19.49
C VAL A 251 -24.38 -8.53 -19.26
N TYR A 252 -24.71 -9.75 -19.70
CA TYR A 252 -26.07 -10.30 -19.64
C TYR A 252 -26.18 -11.53 -18.72
N GLY A 253 -25.21 -11.77 -17.86
CA GLY A 253 -25.26 -12.82 -16.84
C GLY A 253 -24.76 -14.20 -17.26
N ASN A 254 -24.45 -14.47 -18.54
CA ASN A 254 -24.01 -15.80 -18.95
C ASN A 254 -22.59 -16.13 -18.45
N THR A 255 -21.66 -15.18 -18.49
CA THR A 255 -20.32 -15.36 -17.90
C THR A 255 -20.42 -15.47 -16.38
N LYS A 256 -21.30 -14.69 -15.73
CA LYS A 256 -21.57 -14.77 -14.30
C LYS A 256 -22.02 -16.17 -13.87
N LYS A 257 -22.94 -16.80 -14.63
CA LYS A 257 -23.38 -18.19 -14.35
C LYS A 257 -22.24 -19.20 -14.37
N ALA A 258 -21.28 -19.04 -15.29
CA ALA A 258 -20.11 -19.90 -15.33
C ALA A 258 -19.21 -19.72 -14.10
N VAL A 259 -19.05 -18.48 -13.66
CA VAL A 259 -18.29 -18.12 -12.45
C VAL A 259 -18.96 -18.67 -11.20
N GLU A 260 -20.27 -18.51 -11.08
CA GLU A 260 -21.05 -19.07 -9.95
C GLU A 260 -20.94 -20.61 -9.89
N LEU A 261 -20.99 -21.28 -11.04
CA LEU A 261 -20.79 -22.73 -11.12
C LEU A 261 -19.37 -23.13 -10.73
N LEU A 262 -18.35 -22.41 -11.20
CA LEU A 262 -16.96 -22.67 -10.81
C LEU A 262 -16.75 -22.49 -9.31
N ALA A 263 -17.26 -21.42 -8.73
CA ALA A 263 -17.16 -21.15 -7.29
C ALA A 263 -17.80 -22.29 -6.48
N GLN A 264 -19.02 -22.72 -6.86
CA GLN A 264 -19.68 -23.86 -6.22
C GLN A 264 -18.84 -25.13 -6.31
N LYS A 265 -18.29 -25.46 -7.48
CA LYS A 265 -17.46 -26.67 -7.66
C LYS A 265 -16.15 -26.61 -6.86
N LEU A 266 -15.53 -25.46 -6.74
CA LEU A 266 -14.34 -25.24 -5.89
C LEU A 266 -14.67 -25.49 -4.41
N GLU A 267 -15.79 -24.99 -3.92
CA GLU A 267 -16.27 -25.24 -2.56
C GLU A 267 -16.60 -26.72 -2.33
N GLU A 268 -17.30 -27.38 -3.25
CA GLU A 268 -17.62 -28.81 -3.21
C GLU A 268 -16.35 -29.68 -3.18
N LYS A 269 -15.27 -29.25 -3.84
CA LYS A 269 -13.96 -29.92 -3.85
C LYS A 269 -13.06 -29.57 -2.66
N GLY A 270 -13.54 -28.70 -1.76
CA GLY A 270 -12.84 -28.35 -0.52
C GLY A 270 -11.72 -27.30 -0.70
N CYS A 271 -11.82 -26.42 -1.71
CA CYS A 271 -10.89 -25.29 -1.84
C CYS A 271 -10.88 -24.45 -0.54
N PRO A 272 -9.72 -24.14 0.06
CA PRO A 272 -9.64 -23.48 1.36
C PRO A 272 -10.33 -22.12 1.42
N LYS A 273 -10.26 -21.37 0.32
CA LYS A 273 -10.89 -20.06 0.15
C LYS A 273 -11.22 -19.83 -1.31
N VAL A 274 -12.42 -19.34 -1.57
CA VAL A 274 -12.86 -18.85 -2.88
C VAL A 274 -13.40 -17.44 -2.69
N THR A 275 -12.84 -16.48 -3.42
CA THR A 275 -13.31 -15.09 -3.42
C THR A 275 -13.71 -14.71 -4.84
N VAL A 276 -14.88 -14.11 -4.99
CA VAL A 276 -15.46 -13.76 -6.31
C VAL A 276 -15.70 -12.26 -6.38
N PHE A 277 -15.20 -11.61 -7.42
CA PHE A 277 -15.37 -10.17 -7.67
C PHE A 277 -16.10 -9.91 -8.99
N ASP A 278 -17.22 -9.19 -8.92
CA ASP A 278 -17.84 -8.55 -10.07
C ASP A 278 -17.16 -7.20 -10.33
N LEU A 279 -16.22 -7.16 -11.26
CA LEU A 279 -15.40 -5.97 -11.54
C LEU A 279 -16.21 -4.72 -11.96
N ALA A 280 -17.49 -4.87 -12.22
CA ALA A 280 -18.39 -3.75 -12.50
C ALA A 280 -19.07 -3.18 -11.25
N ARG A 281 -18.96 -3.84 -10.09
CA ARG A 281 -19.73 -3.51 -8.87
C ARG A 281 -18.91 -3.47 -7.61
N ASP A 282 -17.92 -4.38 -7.53
CA ASP A 282 -17.08 -4.50 -6.35
C ASP A 282 -15.87 -3.55 -6.43
N ASP A 283 -15.24 -3.28 -5.29
CA ASP A 283 -14.05 -2.44 -5.26
C ASP A 283 -12.89 -3.09 -6.03
N MET A 284 -12.39 -2.36 -7.03
CA MET A 284 -11.28 -2.80 -7.84
C MET A 284 -9.98 -2.99 -7.03
N ALA A 285 -9.75 -2.16 -6.02
CA ALA A 285 -8.56 -2.24 -5.18
C ALA A 285 -8.55 -3.50 -4.31
N GLU A 286 -9.73 -3.87 -3.78
CA GLU A 286 -9.92 -5.14 -3.07
C GLU A 286 -9.66 -6.34 -3.98
N ALA A 287 -10.21 -6.33 -5.19
CA ALA A 287 -9.99 -7.40 -6.15
C ALA A 287 -8.50 -7.55 -6.52
N VAL A 288 -7.78 -6.45 -6.64
CA VAL A 288 -6.33 -6.43 -6.92
C VAL A 288 -5.56 -7.01 -5.73
N GLU A 289 -5.84 -6.53 -4.53
CA GLU A 289 -5.17 -6.96 -3.31
C GLU A 289 -5.33 -8.46 -3.09
N GLU A 290 -6.55 -8.99 -3.19
CA GLU A 290 -6.83 -10.42 -3.02
C GLU A 290 -6.12 -11.29 -4.08
N ALA A 291 -5.95 -10.78 -5.32
CA ALA A 291 -5.17 -11.50 -6.33
C ALA A 291 -3.67 -11.62 -5.95
N PHE A 292 -3.11 -10.65 -5.24
CA PHE A 292 -1.75 -10.75 -4.71
C PHE A 292 -1.67 -11.65 -3.47
N ARG A 293 -2.73 -11.73 -2.68
CA ARG A 293 -2.81 -12.55 -1.48
C ARG A 293 -2.78 -14.04 -1.81
N TYR A 294 -3.58 -14.47 -2.79
CA TYR A 294 -3.74 -15.87 -3.15
C TYR A 294 -2.86 -16.30 -4.34
N GLY A 295 -2.61 -17.61 -4.41
CA GLY A 295 -1.76 -18.18 -5.43
C GLY A 295 -2.43 -18.40 -6.79
N LYS A 296 -3.77 -18.41 -6.84
CA LYS A 296 -4.55 -18.79 -8.01
C LYS A 296 -5.59 -17.74 -8.36
N LEU A 297 -5.64 -17.35 -9.63
CA LEU A 297 -6.55 -16.35 -10.17
C LEU A 297 -7.31 -16.90 -11.38
N VAL A 298 -8.60 -16.72 -11.42
CA VAL A 298 -9.42 -16.98 -12.62
C VAL A 298 -9.94 -15.66 -13.16
N LEU A 299 -9.69 -15.40 -14.43
CA LEU A 299 -10.16 -14.23 -15.16
C LEU A 299 -11.30 -14.66 -16.10
N ALA A 300 -12.50 -14.11 -15.89
CA ALA A 300 -13.68 -14.48 -16.65
C ALA A 300 -14.31 -13.24 -17.33
N THR A 301 -14.29 -13.20 -18.66
CA THR A 301 -14.87 -12.05 -19.39
C THR A 301 -15.34 -12.42 -20.79
N ILE A 302 -16.03 -11.46 -21.40
CA ILE A 302 -16.51 -11.54 -22.78
C ILE A 302 -15.54 -10.89 -23.76
N THR A 303 -15.60 -11.32 -25.01
CA THR A 303 -15.07 -10.53 -26.13
C THR A 303 -16.02 -9.37 -26.39
N TYR A 304 -15.50 -8.15 -26.34
CA TYR A 304 -16.25 -6.90 -26.49
C TYR A 304 -15.54 -5.93 -27.42
N ASN A 305 -16.20 -5.49 -28.49
CA ASN A 305 -15.61 -4.60 -29.51
C ASN A 305 -14.27 -5.08 -30.09
N GLY A 306 -14.11 -6.40 -30.27
CA GLY A 306 -12.86 -7.00 -30.77
C GLY A 306 -11.74 -7.07 -29.70
N ASP A 307 -12.02 -6.71 -28.47
CA ASP A 307 -11.13 -6.68 -27.30
C ASP A 307 -11.81 -7.38 -26.11
N ILE A 308 -11.31 -7.19 -24.89
CA ILE A 308 -11.96 -7.63 -23.65
C ILE A 308 -12.81 -6.50 -23.05
N PHE A 309 -13.71 -6.86 -22.14
CA PHE A 309 -14.55 -5.87 -21.47
C PHE A 309 -13.69 -4.86 -20.65
N PRO A 310 -14.01 -3.55 -20.68
CA PRO A 310 -13.13 -2.50 -20.12
C PRO A 310 -12.70 -2.71 -18.66
N PHE A 311 -13.61 -3.11 -17.78
CA PHE A 311 -13.26 -3.35 -16.37
C PHE A 311 -12.23 -4.48 -16.19
N MET A 312 -12.31 -5.54 -17.00
CA MET A 312 -11.31 -6.61 -16.99
C MET A 312 -9.95 -6.10 -17.48
N ARG A 313 -9.92 -5.22 -18.49
CA ARG A 313 -8.69 -4.59 -18.97
C ARG A 313 -8.05 -3.78 -17.84
N THR A 314 -8.81 -2.88 -17.23
CA THR A 314 -8.34 -2.06 -16.11
C THR A 314 -7.81 -2.92 -14.95
N TYR A 315 -8.51 -4.01 -14.62
CA TYR A 315 -8.07 -4.93 -13.58
C TYR A 315 -6.70 -5.55 -13.89
N ILE A 316 -6.52 -6.09 -15.11
CA ILE A 316 -5.25 -6.69 -15.51
C ILE A 316 -4.13 -5.63 -15.58
N GLU A 317 -4.41 -4.42 -16.03
CA GLU A 317 -3.46 -3.30 -16.02
C GLU A 317 -3.02 -2.98 -14.59
N ASN A 318 -3.95 -2.88 -13.64
CA ASN A 318 -3.64 -2.68 -12.22
C ASN A 318 -2.75 -3.79 -11.64
N LEU A 319 -2.99 -5.05 -12.00
CA LEU A 319 -2.14 -6.17 -11.58
C LEU A 319 -0.72 -6.06 -12.16
N THR A 320 -0.62 -5.85 -13.47
CA THR A 320 0.66 -5.88 -14.19
C THR A 320 1.54 -4.67 -13.86
N GLU A 321 0.95 -3.50 -13.64
CA GLU A 321 1.65 -2.29 -13.19
C GLU A 321 2.28 -2.44 -11.79
N ARG A 322 1.68 -3.28 -10.93
CA ARG A 322 2.19 -3.64 -9.60
C ARG A 322 3.09 -4.86 -9.60
N SER A 323 3.57 -5.28 -10.78
CA SER A 323 4.51 -6.39 -10.94
C SER A 323 3.93 -7.75 -10.54
N TYR A 324 2.66 -8.02 -10.84
CA TYR A 324 1.99 -9.30 -10.59
C TYR A 324 2.77 -10.47 -11.16
N GLN A 325 3.11 -11.44 -10.32
CA GLN A 325 3.99 -12.55 -10.66
C GLN A 325 3.85 -13.72 -9.70
N ASN A 326 4.49 -14.88 -10.05
CA ASN A 326 4.52 -16.09 -9.22
C ASN A 326 3.10 -16.64 -8.95
N ARG A 327 2.22 -16.64 -9.93
CA ARG A 327 0.81 -17.03 -9.78
C ARG A 327 0.37 -17.97 -10.89
N THR A 328 -0.67 -18.75 -10.59
CA THR A 328 -1.38 -19.59 -11.57
C THR A 328 -2.65 -18.88 -12.02
N ILE A 329 -2.87 -18.79 -13.34
CA ILE A 329 -4.04 -18.12 -13.91
C ILE A 329 -4.85 -19.08 -14.79
N GLY A 330 -6.17 -19.12 -14.55
CA GLY A 330 -7.17 -19.77 -15.39
C GLY A 330 -8.01 -18.76 -16.14
N LEU A 331 -8.50 -19.13 -17.32
CA LEU A 331 -9.26 -18.25 -18.19
C LEU A 331 -10.64 -18.82 -18.53
N ILE A 332 -11.66 -17.98 -18.40
CA ILE A 332 -13.01 -18.24 -18.90
C ILE A 332 -13.33 -17.14 -19.91
N GLU A 333 -13.44 -17.51 -21.19
CA GLU A 333 -13.87 -16.57 -22.25
C GLU A 333 -15.30 -16.84 -22.68
N ASN A 334 -16.03 -15.79 -23.01
CA ASN A 334 -17.34 -15.91 -23.64
C ASN A 334 -17.43 -15.03 -24.89
N GLY A 335 -17.97 -15.59 -25.98
CA GLY A 335 -18.19 -14.85 -27.22
C GLY A 335 -19.03 -15.62 -28.19
N SER A 336 -20.10 -14.99 -28.72
CA SER A 336 -21.02 -15.61 -29.68
C SER A 336 -20.38 -15.80 -31.05
N TRP A 337 -19.45 -14.91 -31.44
CA TRP A 337 -18.68 -14.94 -32.65
C TRP A 337 -17.27 -14.41 -32.42
N ALA A 338 -16.29 -14.94 -33.13
CA ALA A 338 -14.88 -14.53 -33.04
C ALA A 338 -14.35 -14.28 -31.60
N PRO A 339 -14.50 -15.26 -30.70
CA PRO A 339 -14.01 -15.11 -29.32
C PRO A 339 -12.50 -14.89 -29.29
N ALA A 340 -12.04 -13.88 -28.55
CA ALA A 340 -10.64 -13.47 -28.47
C ALA A 340 -10.21 -13.13 -27.04
N ALA A 341 -11.12 -13.17 -26.08
CA ALA A 341 -10.86 -12.68 -24.73
C ALA A 341 -9.72 -13.41 -24.03
N ALA A 342 -9.66 -14.73 -24.10
CA ALA A 342 -8.61 -15.52 -23.46
C ALA A 342 -7.22 -15.15 -24.02
N ARG A 343 -7.08 -15.09 -25.33
CA ARG A 343 -5.82 -14.71 -26.00
C ARG A 343 -5.37 -13.29 -25.62
N ILE A 344 -6.31 -12.34 -25.53
CA ILE A 344 -6.00 -10.95 -25.17
C ILE A 344 -5.58 -10.87 -23.71
N MET A 345 -6.34 -11.49 -22.78
CA MET A 345 -5.97 -11.54 -21.36
C MET A 345 -4.58 -12.15 -21.17
N GLN A 346 -4.30 -13.28 -21.80
CA GLN A 346 -2.99 -13.92 -21.73
C GLN A 346 -1.87 -13.01 -22.24
N GLY A 347 -2.08 -12.33 -23.35
CA GLY A 347 -1.10 -11.38 -23.92
C GLY A 347 -0.78 -10.20 -22.99
N MET A 348 -1.72 -9.76 -22.17
CA MET A 348 -1.48 -8.67 -21.20
C MET A 348 -0.49 -9.04 -20.09
N PHE A 349 -0.31 -10.31 -19.79
CA PHE A 349 0.68 -10.80 -18.80
C PHE A 349 2.04 -11.19 -19.41
N GLU A 350 2.29 -10.90 -20.69
CA GLU A 350 3.54 -11.31 -21.38
C GLU A 350 4.81 -10.85 -20.64
N LYS A 351 4.75 -9.70 -19.95
CA LYS A 351 5.89 -9.15 -19.17
C LYS A 351 5.91 -9.61 -17.71
N SER A 352 4.86 -10.28 -17.25
CA SER A 352 4.79 -10.80 -15.89
C SER A 352 5.66 -12.04 -15.72
N LYS A 353 6.34 -12.15 -14.58
CA LYS A 353 7.29 -13.24 -14.34
C LYS A 353 6.57 -14.44 -13.72
N ASN A 354 7.00 -15.66 -14.09
CA ASN A 354 6.55 -16.89 -13.45
C ASN A 354 5.01 -17.01 -13.38
N ILE A 355 4.32 -16.68 -14.46
CA ILE A 355 2.90 -16.97 -14.60
C ILE A 355 2.75 -18.36 -15.18
N SER A 356 2.02 -19.22 -14.45
CA SER A 356 1.57 -20.53 -14.93
C SER A 356 0.13 -20.42 -15.41
N TRP A 357 -0.16 -21.00 -16.54
CA TRP A 357 -1.52 -21.03 -17.09
C TRP A 357 -2.14 -22.40 -16.86
N LEU A 358 -3.42 -22.44 -16.47
CA LEU A 358 -4.15 -23.69 -16.40
C LEU A 358 -4.26 -24.31 -17.81
N GLU A 359 -4.23 -25.65 -17.85
CA GLU A 359 -4.47 -26.40 -19.07
C GLU A 359 -5.96 -26.38 -19.43
N ASN A 360 -6.83 -26.50 -18.43
CA ASN A 360 -8.28 -26.54 -18.56
C ASN A 360 -8.87 -25.12 -18.51
N ASN A 361 -8.85 -24.41 -19.64
CA ASN A 361 -9.54 -23.14 -19.81
C ASN A 361 -10.96 -23.38 -20.37
N VAL A 362 -11.90 -22.49 -20.04
CA VAL A 362 -13.30 -22.60 -20.45
C VAL A 362 -13.64 -21.64 -21.57
N LYS A 363 -14.25 -22.17 -22.64
CA LYS A 363 -14.71 -21.38 -23.76
C LYS A 363 -16.22 -21.49 -23.95
N ILE A 364 -16.94 -20.42 -23.66
CA ILE A 364 -18.39 -20.35 -23.76
C ILE A 364 -18.79 -19.69 -25.07
N THR A 365 -19.78 -20.24 -25.76
CA THR A 365 -20.39 -19.63 -26.93
C THR A 365 -21.79 -19.15 -26.57
N SER A 366 -21.91 -17.92 -26.08
CA SER A 366 -23.10 -17.24 -25.56
C SER A 366 -23.58 -17.77 -24.22
N SER A 367 -24.18 -18.96 -24.15
CA SER A 367 -24.69 -19.58 -22.92
C SER A 367 -23.96 -20.87 -22.59
N LEU A 368 -24.00 -21.29 -21.33
CA LEU A 368 -23.44 -22.56 -20.88
C LEU A 368 -24.09 -23.74 -21.61
N SER A 369 -23.27 -24.74 -21.89
CA SER A 369 -23.66 -26.05 -22.40
C SER A 369 -23.17 -27.14 -21.44
N GLU A 370 -23.67 -28.37 -21.58
CA GLU A 370 -23.19 -29.56 -20.82
C GLU A 370 -21.67 -29.75 -20.98
N ALA A 371 -21.11 -29.44 -22.16
CA ALA A 371 -19.67 -29.51 -22.38
C ALA A 371 -18.92 -28.49 -21.51
N ASN A 372 -19.44 -27.27 -21.38
CA ASN A 372 -18.85 -26.23 -20.53
C ASN A 372 -18.92 -26.58 -19.04
N GLU A 373 -19.97 -27.28 -18.60
CA GLU A 373 -20.04 -27.74 -17.22
C GLU A 373 -18.93 -28.77 -16.90
N ALA A 374 -18.59 -29.63 -17.85
CA ALA A 374 -17.47 -30.56 -17.73
C ALA A 374 -16.10 -29.83 -17.77
N GLU A 375 -15.95 -28.83 -18.62
CA GLU A 375 -14.74 -27.97 -18.66
C GLU A 375 -14.54 -27.22 -17.33
N ILE A 376 -15.61 -26.68 -16.75
CA ILE A 376 -15.58 -25.97 -15.44
C ILE A 376 -15.22 -26.95 -14.33
N ASP A 377 -15.73 -28.17 -14.35
CA ASP A 377 -15.38 -29.19 -13.37
C ASP A 377 -13.90 -29.58 -13.44
N ALA A 378 -13.36 -29.75 -14.65
CA ALA A 378 -11.95 -30.02 -14.89
C ALA A 378 -11.05 -28.84 -14.43
N MET A 379 -11.48 -27.59 -14.69
CA MET A 379 -10.80 -26.40 -14.18
C MET A 379 -10.78 -26.38 -12.65
N ALA A 380 -11.90 -26.69 -12.00
CA ALA A 380 -11.98 -26.73 -10.54
C ALA A 380 -11.06 -27.82 -9.96
N GLU A 381 -10.97 -28.99 -10.60
CA GLU A 381 -10.04 -30.06 -10.19
C GLU A 381 -8.57 -29.62 -10.31
N GLU A 382 -8.22 -28.91 -11.36
CA GLU A 382 -6.86 -28.39 -11.55
C GLU A 382 -6.52 -27.30 -10.53
N LEU A 383 -7.46 -26.42 -10.22
CA LEU A 383 -7.32 -25.37 -9.19
C LEU A 383 -7.21 -25.91 -7.76
N CYS A 384 -7.75 -27.10 -7.47
CA CYS A 384 -7.69 -27.72 -6.14
C CYS A 384 -6.41 -28.55 -5.91
N LYS A 385 -5.57 -28.73 -6.92
CA LYS A 385 -4.25 -29.38 -6.81
C LYS A 385 -3.20 -28.41 -6.32
#